data_0350b1e34a1ef2133b2aae4695e774ad
#
_entry.id   0350b1e34a1ef2133b2aae4695e774ad
#
_cell.length_a   1.000
_cell.length_b   1.000
_cell.length_c   1.000
_cell.angle_alpha   90.00
_cell.angle_beta   90.00
_cell.angle_gamma   90.00
#
_symmetry.space_group_name_H-M   'P 1'
#
loop_
_entity.id
_entity.type
_entity.pdbx_description
1 polymer ?
#
loop_
_entity_poly.entity_id
_entity_poly.type
_entity_poly.pdbx_seq_one_letter_code
_entity_poly.pdbx_strand_id
1 'polypeptide(L)'
;APAVQEIAVSGGQCAVLRFTQSFNDVLIAAGIPRSVMMAALTYTLTTFVPGLSGVTAYIGDELVSVVVPGGVYEGADEPVNFQNGVMRRSDFSHFLLSNCTLYFSDGAGHLTAVQRPIPYYETRSARYLINCLMQGPQPCDNAAGIQAVLPDTLGDADVLGLGLSGTTLLLNLSQHAAADMAQVEPASERLMVYALVNTLTELRGVSGVCFFFAGAQRDTLAGVIYWPGVFLRDGSIVQ
;
A
#
# COMPACT_ATOMS: atom_id res chain seq x y z
N ALA A 1 -39.48 -1.21 3.15
CA ALA A 1 -38.92 -2.43 3.74
C ALA A 1 -37.41 -2.30 3.85
N PRO A 2 -36.75 -2.88 4.86
CA PRO A 2 -35.29 -2.83 4.95
C PRO A 2 -34.68 -3.52 3.75
N ALA A 3 -33.66 -2.89 3.13
CA ALA A 3 -32.97 -3.46 1.96
C ALA A 3 -32.22 -4.76 2.29
N VAL A 4 -31.78 -4.93 3.53
CA VAL A 4 -31.09 -6.12 4.03
C VAL A 4 -32.12 -7.11 4.57
N GLN A 5 -32.12 -8.33 4.03
CA GLN A 5 -33.02 -9.40 4.48
C GLN A 5 -32.33 -10.35 5.47
N GLU A 6 -31.07 -10.68 5.22
CA GLU A 6 -30.35 -11.65 6.02
C GLU A 6 -28.85 -11.34 6.05
N ILE A 7 -28.22 -11.59 7.18
CA ILE A 7 -26.77 -11.62 7.34
C ILE A 7 -26.43 -12.94 8.05
N ALA A 8 -25.63 -13.80 7.39
CA ALA A 8 -25.16 -15.05 7.94
C ALA A 8 -23.65 -15.19 7.77
N VAL A 9 -23.01 -16.04 8.57
CA VAL A 9 -21.58 -16.38 8.39
C VAL A 9 -21.48 -17.82 7.93
N SER A 10 -20.88 -18.02 6.76
CA SER A 10 -20.67 -19.32 6.15
C SER A 10 -19.20 -19.74 6.29
N GLY A 11 -18.96 -20.98 6.73
CA GLY A 11 -17.61 -21.53 6.85
C GLY A 11 -16.68 -20.79 7.82
N GLY A 12 -17.22 -19.92 8.69
CA GLY A 12 -16.46 -19.16 9.68
C GLY A 12 -15.61 -18.00 9.14
N GLN A 13 -15.53 -17.83 7.80
CA GLN A 13 -14.63 -16.82 7.19
C GLN A 13 -15.32 -15.94 6.13
N CYS A 14 -16.54 -16.24 5.77
CA CYS A 14 -17.28 -15.51 4.73
C CYS A 14 -18.64 -15.05 5.28
N ALA A 15 -18.93 -13.75 5.17
CA ALA A 15 -20.26 -13.21 5.44
C ALA A 15 -21.15 -13.39 4.19
N VAL A 16 -22.38 -13.84 4.39
CA VAL A 16 -23.39 -13.93 3.33
C VAL A 16 -24.44 -12.86 3.60
N LEU A 17 -24.59 -11.94 2.65
CA LEU A 17 -25.58 -10.87 2.70
C LEU A 17 -26.69 -11.13 1.68
N ARG A 18 -27.95 -10.99 2.10
CA ARG A 18 -29.10 -11.04 1.21
C ARG A 18 -29.85 -9.72 1.23
N PHE A 19 -29.99 -9.15 0.05
CA PHE A 19 -30.73 -7.90 -0.17
C PHE A 19 -32.03 -8.17 -0.91
N THR A 20 -32.99 -7.27 -0.75
CA THR A 20 -34.23 -7.28 -1.56
C THR A 20 -33.91 -7.05 -3.03
N GLN A 21 -34.80 -7.50 -3.92
CA GLN A 21 -34.68 -7.25 -5.36
C GLN A 21 -34.62 -5.72 -5.68
N SER A 22 -35.30 -4.89 -4.89
CA SER A 22 -35.31 -3.44 -5.05
C SER A 22 -34.01 -2.75 -4.58
N PHE A 23 -33.00 -3.48 -4.11
CA PHE A 23 -31.76 -2.89 -3.63
C PHE A 23 -31.03 -2.07 -4.68
N ASN A 24 -30.99 -2.58 -5.93
CA ASN A 24 -30.41 -1.84 -7.04
C ASN A 24 -31.12 -0.49 -7.29
N ASP A 25 -32.45 -0.48 -7.21
CA ASP A 25 -33.24 0.75 -7.40
C ASP A 25 -32.93 1.79 -6.34
N VAL A 26 -32.70 1.33 -5.10
CA VAL A 26 -32.29 2.19 -3.98
C VAL A 26 -30.89 2.77 -4.23
N LEU A 27 -29.95 1.97 -4.74
CA LEU A 27 -28.62 2.45 -5.07
C LEU A 27 -28.64 3.48 -6.20
N ILE A 28 -29.41 3.21 -7.25
CA ILE A 28 -29.59 4.12 -8.39
C ILE A 28 -30.19 5.46 -7.92
N ALA A 29 -31.27 5.40 -7.12
CA ALA A 29 -31.90 6.60 -6.56
C ALA A 29 -30.96 7.41 -5.67
N ALA A 30 -30.04 6.76 -4.97
CA ALA A 30 -29.02 7.39 -4.14
C ALA A 30 -27.76 7.85 -4.92
N GLY A 31 -27.66 7.52 -6.22
CA GLY A 31 -26.46 7.82 -7.02
C GLY A 31 -25.23 7.01 -6.61
N ILE A 32 -25.42 5.85 -5.97
CA ILE A 32 -24.31 5.00 -5.48
C ILE A 32 -24.08 3.84 -6.46
N PRO A 33 -22.92 3.75 -7.10
CA PRO A 33 -22.56 2.60 -7.91
C PRO A 33 -22.56 1.30 -7.09
N ARG A 34 -23.10 0.22 -7.68
CA ARG A 34 -23.13 -1.11 -7.01
C ARG A 34 -21.72 -1.57 -6.59
N SER A 35 -20.73 -1.31 -7.41
CA SER A 35 -19.32 -1.61 -7.12
C SER A 35 -18.83 -0.93 -5.85
N VAL A 36 -19.11 0.34 -5.68
CA VAL A 36 -18.72 1.12 -4.48
C VAL A 36 -19.43 0.58 -3.24
N MET A 37 -20.71 0.22 -3.34
CA MET A 37 -21.43 -0.37 -2.22
C MET A 37 -20.88 -1.74 -1.83
N MET A 38 -20.58 -2.62 -2.81
CA MET A 38 -19.99 -3.93 -2.54
C MET A 38 -18.60 -3.80 -1.93
N ALA A 39 -17.79 -2.86 -2.42
CA ALA A 39 -16.50 -2.53 -1.81
C ALA A 39 -16.66 -2.08 -0.35
N ALA A 40 -17.54 -1.11 -0.08
CA ALA A 40 -17.79 -0.59 1.26
C ALA A 40 -18.22 -1.70 2.23
N LEU A 41 -19.15 -2.57 1.82
CA LEU A 41 -19.60 -3.70 2.63
C LEU A 41 -18.46 -4.69 2.91
N THR A 42 -17.68 -5.04 1.89
CA THR A 42 -16.56 -5.97 2.02
C THR A 42 -15.50 -5.41 2.97
N TYR A 43 -15.09 -4.15 2.81
CA TYR A 43 -14.12 -3.52 3.70
C TYR A 43 -14.64 -3.39 5.13
N THR A 44 -15.89 -2.95 5.31
CA THR A 44 -16.50 -2.80 6.63
C THR A 44 -16.54 -4.13 7.38
N LEU A 45 -17.10 -5.16 6.76
CA LEU A 45 -17.27 -6.45 7.43
C LEU A 45 -15.93 -7.13 7.72
N THR A 46 -15.01 -7.15 6.76
CA THR A 46 -13.68 -7.75 6.95
C THR A 46 -12.77 -6.95 7.90
N THR A 47 -13.10 -5.69 8.20
CA THR A 47 -12.37 -4.87 9.17
C THR A 47 -12.88 -5.07 10.59
N PHE A 48 -14.21 -5.05 10.75
CA PHE A 48 -14.82 -5.00 12.09
C PHE A 48 -15.31 -6.35 12.62
N VAL A 49 -15.42 -7.38 11.75
CA VAL A 49 -15.80 -8.73 12.18
C VAL A 49 -14.57 -9.63 12.18
N PRO A 50 -14.07 -10.03 13.35
CA PRO A 50 -12.88 -10.86 13.46
C PRO A 50 -13.03 -12.19 12.71
N GLY A 51 -11.99 -12.59 11.98
CA GLY A 51 -11.95 -13.85 11.24
C GLY A 51 -12.64 -13.84 9.87
N LEU A 52 -13.35 -12.75 9.47
CA LEU A 52 -13.88 -12.64 8.14
C LEU A 52 -12.79 -12.25 7.12
N SER A 53 -12.71 -13.02 6.06
CA SER A 53 -11.80 -12.77 4.93
C SER A 53 -12.51 -12.47 3.61
N GLY A 54 -13.85 -12.64 3.56
CA GLY A 54 -14.64 -12.40 2.37
C GLY A 54 -16.11 -12.16 2.65
N VAL A 55 -16.81 -11.69 1.64
CA VAL A 55 -18.24 -11.40 1.64
C VAL A 55 -18.89 -11.97 0.38
N THR A 56 -20.04 -12.61 0.51
CA THR A 56 -20.89 -13.02 -0.60
C THR A 56 -22.20 -12.23 -0.51
N ALA A 57 -22.67 -11.69 -1.61
CA ALA A 57 -23.91 -10.92 -1.64
C ALA A 57 -24.91 -11.49 -2.65
N TYR A 58 -26.17 -11.47 -2.28
CA TYR A 58 -27.31 -11.79 -3.15
C TYR A 58 -28.24 -10.57 -3.22
N ILE A 59 -28.76 -10.30 -4.41
CA ILE A 59 -29.83 -9.32 -4.63
C ILE A 59 -31.04 -10.08 -5.16
N GLY A 60 -32.07 -10.20 -4.34
CA GLY A 60 -33.08 -11.23 -4.54
C GLY A 60 -32.43 -12.62 -4.47
N ASP A 61 -32.61 -13.41 -5.52
CA ASP A 61 -32.02 -14.76 -5.65
C ASP A 61 -30.72 -14.76 -6.49
N GLU A 62 -30.31 -13.62 -7.02
CA GLU A 62 -29.13 -13.50 -7.88
C GLU A 62 -27.85 -13.25 -7.06
N LEU A 63 -26.85 -14.13 -7.28
CA LEU A 63 -25.52 -13.97 -6.70
C LEU A 63 -24.77 -12.82 -7.39
N VAL A 64 -24.23 -11.88 -6.61
CA VAL A 64 -23.32 -10.85 -7.13
C VAL A 64 -21.96 -11.48 -7.40
N SER A 65 -21.75 -11.91 -8.64
CA SER A 65 -20.49 -12.56 -9.09
C SER A 65 -19.55 -11.62 -9.84
N VAL A 66 -20.06 -10.44 -10.25
CA VAL A 66 -19.32 -9.46 -11.02
C VAL A 66 -19.80 -8.05 -10.69
N VAL A 67 -18.87 -7.10 -10.68
CA VAL A 67 -19.18 -5.67 -10.64
C VAL A 67 -18.34 -4.93 -11.67
N VAL A 68 -18.92 -3.87 -12.24
CA VAL A 68 -18.18 -2.95 -13.13
C VAL A 68 -17.84 -1.72 -12.31
N PRO A 69 -16.57 -1.35 -12.19
CA PRO A 69 -16.15 -0.13 -11.50
C PRO A 69 -16.77 1.10 -12.16
N GLY A 70 -17.41 1.95 -11.37
CA GLY A 70 -17.94 3.22 -11.87
C GLY A 70 -16.94 4.35 -11.64
N GLY A 71 -16.32 4.90 -12.68
CA GLY A 71 -15.73 6.22 -12.78
C GLY A 71 -14.81 6.75 -11.66
N VAL A 72 -14.35 5.89 -10.77
CA VAL A 72 -13.53 6.30 -9.62
C VAL A 72 -12.04 6.40 -9.98
N TYR A 73 -11.64 5.72 -11.04
CA TYR A 73 -10.26 5.68 -11.51
C TYR A 73 -10.21 5.43 -13.02
N GLU A 74 -9.34 6.12 -13.73
CA GLU A 74 -9.13 5.94 -15.17
C GLU A 74 -8.54 4.55 -15.42
N GLY A 75 -9.19 3.74 -16.26
CA GLY A 75 -8.84 2.33 -16.51
C GLY A 75 -9.52 1.32 -15.60
N ALA A 76 -10.41 1.76 -14.70
CA ALA A 76 -11.18 0.88 -13.81
C ALA A 76 -12.50 0.36 -14.42
N ASP A 77 -12.65 0.47 -15.73
CA ASP A 77 -13.89 0.06 -16.44
C ASP A 77 -13.96 -1.44 -16.72
N GLU A 78 -12.89 -2.20 -16.42
CA GLU A 78 -12.89 -3.65 -16.58
C GLU A 78 -13.73 -4.32 -15.49
N PRO A 79 -14.60 -5.27 -15.86
CA PRO A 79 -15.41 -6.01 -14.91
C PRO A 79 -14.53 -6.78 -13.92
N VAL A 80 -14.80 -6.63 -12.63
CA VAL A 80 -14.17 -7.43 -11.57
C VAL A 80 -15.03 -8.66 -11.30
N ASN A 81 -14.47 -9.83 -11.58
CA ASN A 81 -15.13 -11.11 -11.36
C ASN A 81 -14.72 -11.69 -10.01
N PHE A 82 -15.68 -12.09 -9.20
CA PHE A 82 -15.43 -12.69 -7.90
C PHE A 82 -15.41 -14.21 -8.01
N GLN A 83 -14.29 -14.81 -7.61
CA GLN A 83 -14.16 -16.26 -7.62
C GLN A 83 -15.20 -16.87 -6.67
N ASN A 84 -16.09 -17.72 -7.21
CA ASN A 84 -17.22 -18.32 -6.49
C ASN A 84 -18.16 -17.27 -5.84
N GLY A 85 -18.23 -16.07 -6.36
CA GLY A 85 -19.02 -14.97 -5.79
C GLY A 85 -18.50 -14.43 -4.46
N VAL A 86 -17.28 -14.79 -4.05
CA VAL A 86 -16.69 -14.31 -2.81
C VAL A 86 -15.86 -13.05 -3.08
N MET A 87 -16.34 -11.95 -2.57
CA MET A 87 -15.69 -10.65 -2.62
C MET A 87 -14.64 -10.54 -1.52
N ARG A 88 -13.41 -10.18 -1.87
CA ARG A 88 -12.29 -9.92 -0.95
C ARG A 88 -11.80 -8.50 -1.07
N ARG A 89 -11.08 -8.03 -0.07
CA ARG A 89 -10.49 -6.67 -0.09
C ARG A 89 -9.60 -6.43 -1.31
N SER A 90 -8.83 -7.43 -1.73
CA SER A 90 -7.97 -7.38 -2.91
C SER A 90 -8.74 -7.09 -4.21
N ASP A 91 -9.98 -7.57 -4.31
CA ASP A 91 -10.79 -7.41 -5.53
C ASP A 91 -11.23 -5.95 -5.74
N PHE A 92 -11.20 -5.15 -4.68
CA PHE A 92 -11.58 -3.74 -4.68
C PHE A 92 -10.40 -2.79 -4.51
N SER A 93 -9.19 -3.26 -4.70
CA SER A 93 -7.99 -2.43 -4.56
C SER A 93 -8.00 -1.16 -5.43
N HIS A 94 -8.67 -1.23 -6.58
CA HIS A 94 -8.81 -0.10 -7.50
C HIS A 94 -9.89 0.91 -7.11
N PHE A 95 -10.79 0.57 -6.17
CA PHE A 95 -11.92 1.44 -5.81
C PHE A 95 -11.65 2.36 -4.64
N LEU A 96 -10.74 1.97 -3.76
CA LEU A 96 -10.36 2.74 -2.60
C LEU A 96 -8.88 3.04 -2.67
N LEU A 97 -8.53 4.08 -3.43
CA LEU A 97 -7.18 4.58 -3.54
C LEU A 97 -6.99 5.79 -2.62
N SER A 98 -5.79 5.93 -2.13
CA SER A 98 -5.31 7.13 -1.46
C SER A 98 -3.90 7.42 -1.99
N ASN A 99 -3.47 8.67 -1.91
CA ASN A 99 -2.12 9.00 -2.31
C ASN A 99 -1.14 8.75 -1.16
N CYS A 100 -0.01 8.15 -1.49
CA CYS A 100 1.19 8.16 -0.66
C CYS A 100 2.25 9.04 -1.30
N THR A 101 3.17 9.53 -0.48
CA THR A 101 4.33 10.29 -0.94
C THR A 101 5.55 9.38 -0.90
N LEU A 102 6.18 9.19 -2.04
CA LEU A 102 7.46 8.48 -2.19
C LEU A 102 8.53 9.47 -2.59
N TYR A 103 9.75 9.22 -2.17
CA TYR A 103 10.88 10.11 -2.47
C TYR A 103 11.86 9.39 -3.39
N PHE A 104 12.13 9.97 -4.56
CA PHE A 104 13.04 9.46 -5.57
C PHE A 104 14.10 10.52 -5.91
N SER A 105 15.15 10.15 -6.64
CA SER A 105 16.16 11.09 -7.10
C SER A 105 15.64 11.93 -8.27
N ASP A 106 15.99 13.22 -8.28
CA ASP A 106 15.78 14.13 -9.41
C ASP A 106 16.89 14.03 -10.47
N GLY A 107 17.90 13.16 -10.24
CA GLY A 107 19.08 13.05 -11.08
C GLY A 107 20.11 14.19 -10.91
N ALA A 108 19.81 15.21 -10.12
CA ALA A 108 20.68 16.36 -9.86
C ALA A 108 21.28 16.40 -8.44
N GLY A 109 21.04 15.34 -7.66
CA GLY A 109 21.59 15.19 -6.30
C GLY A 109 20.60 15.54 -5.20
N HIS A 110 19.30 15.66 -5.51
CA HIS A 110 18.25 15.90 -4.55
C HIS A 110 17.17 14.81 -4.64
N LEU A 111 16.29 14.81 -3.65
CA LEU A 111 15.08 14.01 -3.66
C LEU A 111 13.91 14.85 -4.19
N THR A 112 13.02 14.22 -4.92
CA THR A 112 11.74 14.80 -5.31
C THR A 112 10.59 13.94 -4.79
N ALA A 113 9.52 14.60 -4.34
CA ALA A 113 8.34 13.94 -3.81
C ALA A 113 7.39 13.54 -4.94
N VAL A 114 7.10 12.26 -5.04
CA VAL A 114 6.17 11.69 -6.03
C VAL A 114 4.92 11.22 -5.33
N GLN A 115 3.77 11.72 -5.77
CA GLN A 115 2.47 11.25 -5.29
C GLN A 115 2.08 10.00 -6.08
N ARG A 116 1.82 8.91 -5.36
CA ARG A 116 1.41 7.64 -5.98
C ARG A 116 0.09 7.16 -5.40
N PRO A 117 -0.90 6.86 -6.24
CA PRO A 117 -2.12 6.22 -5.78
C PRO A 117 -1.82 4.79 -5.34
N ILE A 118 -2.21 4.47 -4.12
CA ILE A 118 -2.06 3.13 -3.52
C ILE A 118 -3.39 2.71 -2.91
N PRO A 119 -3.65 1.41 -2.72
CA PRO A 119 -4.82 0.95 -1.99
C PRO A 119 -4.89 1.62 -0.61
N TYR A 120 -6.06 2.14 -0.25
CA TYR A 120 -6.24 2.88 1.02
C TYR A 120 -5.78 2.08 2.25
N TYR A 121 -6.00 0.77 2.26
CA TYR A 121 -5.60 -0.10 3.37
C TYR A 121 -4.07 -0.26 3.48
N GLU A 122 -3.31 0.06 2.42
CA GLU A 122 -1.84 0.02 2.42
C GLU A 122 -1.21 1.36 2.86
N THR A 123 -2.00 2.41 3.05
CA THR A 123 -1.49 3.74 3.44
C THR A 123 -0.78 3.77 4.80
N ARG A 124 -0.93 2.73 5.59
CA ARG A 124 -0.28 2.56 6.90
C ARG A 124 0.75 1.43 6.92
N SER A 125 1.01 0.81 5.78
CA SER A 125 1.92 -0.31 5.63
C SER A 125 3.32 0.17 5.26
N ALA A 126 4.23 0.21 6.24
CA ALA A 126 5.64 0.53 5.99
C ALA A 126 6.25 -0.42 4.95
N ARG A 127 5.93 -1.73 5.03
CA ARG A 127 6.41 -2.73 4.06
C ARG A 127 5.96 -2.40 2.65
N TYR A 128 4.70 -2.01 2.48
CA TYR A 128 4.18 -1.66 1.16
C TYR A 128 4.89 -0.44 0.57
N LEU A 129 5.11 0.61 1.38
CA LEU A 129 5.84 1.81 0.93
C LEU A 129 7.29 1.51 0.57
N ILE A 130 7.98 0.65 1.34
CA ILE A 130 9.33 0.19 1.01
C ILE A 130 9.33 -0.57 -0.31
N ASN A 131 8.37 -1.46 -0.53
CA ASN A 131 8.24 -2.19 -1.78
C ASN A 131 7.96 -1.26 -2.97
N CYS A 132 7.15 -0.22 -2.79
CA CYS A 132 6.95 0.81 -3.81
C CYS A 132 8.25 1.56 -4.17
N LEU A 133 9.13 1.83 -3.18
CA LEU A 133 10.43 2.42 -3.44
C LEU A 133 11.38 1.44 -4.16
N MET A 134 11.37 0.15 -3.78
CA MET A 134 12.16 -0.90 -4.42
C MET A 134 11.74 -1.14 -5.88
N GLN A 135 10.44 -1.01 -6.18
CA GLN A 135 9.93 -1.07 -7.56
C GLN A 135 10.40 0.11 -8.43
N GLY A 136 10.85 1.19 -7.79
CA GLY A 136 11.33 2.38 -8.46
C GLY A 136 10.23 3.29 -9.03
N PRO A 137 10.64 4.31 -9.79
CA PRO A 137 9.74 5.24 -10.45
C PRO A 137 8.93 4.56 -11.56
N GLN A 138 7.70 5.05 -11.77
CA GLN A 138 6.84 4.60 -12.86
C GLN A 138 7.29 5.21 -14.21
N PRO A 139 6.81 4.68 -15.36
CA PRO A 139 7.19 5.23 -16.67
C PRO A 139 6.94 6.73 -16.83
N CYS A 140 5.87 7.26 -16.25
CA CYS A 140 5.57 8.70 -16.24
C CYS A 140 6.61 9.49 -15.42
N ASP A 141 7.07 8.93 -14.30
CA ASP A 141 8.09 9.55 -13.45
C ASP A 141 9.44 9.56 -14.17
N ASN A 142 9.81 8.44 -14.82
CA ASN A 142 11.03 8.34 -15.64
C ASN A 142 11.03 9.37 -16.79
N ALA A 143 9.88 9.59 -17.43
CA ALA A 143 9.75 10.59 -18.46
C ALA A 143 9.95 12.04 -17.94
N ALA A 144 9.72 12.25 -16.63
CA ALA A 144 10.02 13.51 -15.93
C ALA A 144 11.46 13.60 -15.40
N GLY A 145 12.33 12.60 -15.69
CA GLY A 145 13.72 12.56 -15.25
C GLY A 145 13.94 12.02 -13.84
N ILE A 146 12.90 11.50 -13.20
CA ILE A 146 12.98 10.91 -11.87
C ILE A 146 13.66 9.54 -11.95
N GLN A 147 14.57 9.28 -11.01
CA GLN A 147 15.40 8.08 -11.01
C GLN A 147 15.23 7.27 -9.73
N ALA A 148 15.41 5.95 -9.83
CA ALA A 148 15.43 5.07 -8.68
C ALA A 148 16.56 5.45 -7.71
N VAL A 149 16.33 5.23 -6.43
CA VAL A 149 17.30 5.49 -5.35
C VAL A 149 17.79 4.22 -4.69
N LEU A 150 17.06 3.12 -4.87
CA LEU A 150 17.44 1.79 -4.36
C LEU A 150 17.92 0.91 -5.52
N PRO A 151 18.84 -0.04 -5.26
CA PRO A 151 19.21 -1.07 -6.24
C PRO A 151 17.96 -1.84 -6.73
N ASP A 152 17.92 -2.12 -8.02
CA ASP A 152 16.83 -2.86 -8.70
C ASP A 152 16.80 -4.36 -8.35
N THR A 153 17.86 -4.85 -7.73
CA THR A 153 17.97 -6.22 -7.21
C THR A 153 17.19 -6.46 -5.92
N LEU A 154 16.78 -5.36 -5.22
CA LEU A 154 16.07 -5.46 -3.96
C LEU A 154 14.59 -5.77 -4.15
N GLY A 155 14.04 -6.57 -3.25
CA GLY A 155 12.63 -6.96 -3.27
C GLY A 155 12.05 -7.20 -1.88
N ASP A 156 10.78 -7.63 -1.82
CA ASP A 156 10.06 -7.86 -0.56
C ASP A 156 10.77 -8.84 0.38
N ALA A 157 11.49 -9.82 -0.16
CA ALA A 157 12.26 -10.79 0.62
C ALA A 157 13.43 -10.15 1.40
N ASP A 158 13.87 -8.96 0.99
CA ASP A 158 14.94 -8.23 1.68
C ASP A 158 14.45 -7.47 2.91
N VAL A 159 13.14 -7.33 3.11
CA VAL A 159 12.57 -6.76 4.33
C VAL A 159 12.32 -7.90 5.33
N LEU A 160 13.30 -8.18 6.17
CA LEU A 160 13.24 -9.27 7.15
C LEU A 160 12.30 -8.97 8.31
N GLY A 161 12.14 -7.70 8.68
CA GLY A 161 11.27 -7.32 9.77
C GLY A 161 11.08 -5.82 9.91
N LEU A 162 9.95 -5.48 10.50
CA LEU A 162 9.55 -4.11 10.83
C LEU A 162 9.03 -4.09 12.26
N GLY A 163 9.46 -3.11 13.02
CA GLY A 163 9.00 -2.88 14.39
C GLY A 163 8.85 -1.40 14.67
N LEU A 164 8.09 -1.05 15.71
CA LEU A 164 7.96 0.33 16.16
C LEU A 164 8.40 0.41 17.63
N SER A 165 9.34 1.31 17.91
CA SER A 165 9.79 1.64 19.26
C SER A 165 9.50 3.12 19.54
N GLY A 166 8.42 3.38 20.29
CA GLY A 166 7.89 4.74 20.40
C GLY A 166 7.44 5.25 19.04
N THR A 167 8.10 6.29 18.54
CA THR A 167 7.87 6.86 17.20
C THR A 167 8.98 6.51 16.19
N THR A 168 9.93 5.66 16.58
CA THR A 168 11.01 5.20 15.70
C THR A 168 10.65 3.88 15.06
N LEU A 169 10.63 3.84 13.74
CA LEU A 169 10.48 2.62 12.94
C LEU A 169 11.81 1.87 12.90
N LEU A 170 11.80 0.60 13.31
CA LEU A 170 12.95 -0.30 13.22
C LEU A 170 12.81 -1.09 11.92
N LEU A 171 13.70 -0.85 10.97
CA LEU A 171 13.71 -1.54 9.68
C LEU A 171 14.90 -2.51 9.63
N ASN A 172 14.58 -3.81 9.56
CA ASN A 172 15.60 -4.86 9.43
C ASN A 172 15.61 -5.39 8.00
N LEU A 173 16.70 -5.13 7.31
CA LEU A 173 16.95 -5.57 5.94
C LEU A 173 17.84 -6.82 5.92
N SER A 174 17.86 -7.51 4.80
CA SER A 174 18.68 -8.71 4.58
C SER A 174 20.17 -8.40 4.46
N GLN A 175 21.00 -9.44 4.55
CA GLN A 175 22.42 -9.35 4.23
C GLN A 175 22.65 -9.07 2.73
N HIS A 176 21.76 -9.56 1.87
CA HIS A 176 21.74 -9.27 0.44
C HIS A 176 21.53 -7.77 0.20
N ALA A 177 20.52 -7.18 0.84
CA ALA A 177 20.27 -5.73 0.77
C ALA A 177 21.50 -4.94 1.25
N ALA A 178 22.16 -5.35 2.34
CA ALA A 178 23.37 -4.67 2.81
C ALA A 178 24.51 -4.73 1.79
N ALA A 179 24.65 -5.86 1.10
CA ALA A 179 25.69 -6.03 0.08
C ALA A 179 25.44 -5.16 -1.15
N ASP A 180 24.21 -5.12 -1.62
CA ASP A 180 23.85 -4.38 -2.83
C ASP A 180 23.83 -2.87 -2.58
N MET A 181 23.29 -2.44 -1.42
CA MET A 181 23.35 -1.04 -0.99
C MET A 181 24.79 -0.52 -0.79
N ALA A 182 25.73 -1.40 -0.46
CA ALA A 182 27.16 -1.04 -0.37
C ALA A 182 27.85 -0.83 -1.74
N GLN A 183 27.22 -1.26 -2.84
CA GLN A 183 27.74 -1.07 -4.20
C GLN A 183 27.31 0.25 -4.84
N VAL A 184 26.41 1.01 -4.20
CA VAL A 184 26.00 2.30 -4.72
C VAL A 184 27.16 3.30 -4.66
N GLU A 185 27.14 4.28 -5.56
CA GLU A 185 28.12 5.35 -5.49
C GLU A 185 28.00 6.11 -4.14
N PRO A 186 29.12 6.46 -3.52
CA PRO A 186 29.11 7.15 -2.22
C PRO A 186 28.22 8.41 -2.19
N ALA A 187 28.18 9.17 -3.28
CA ALA A 187 27.32 10.35 -3.38
C ALA A 187 25.81 10.01 -3.35
N SER A 188 25.45 8.82 -3.80
CA SER A 188 24.06 8.33 -3.83
C SER A 188 23.61 7.70 -2.49
N GLU A 189 24.54 7.34 -1.61
CA GLU A 189 24.22 6.72 -0.31
C GLU A 189 23.28 7.61 0.52
N ARG A 190 23.53 8.92 0.54
CA ARG A 190 22.66 9.87 1.25
C ARG A 190 21.26 9.92 0.68
N LEU A 191 21.12 9.96 -0.66
CA LEU A 191 19.80 9.96 -1.33
C LEU A 191 19.04 8.68 -1.00
N MET A 192 19.71 7.53 -1.05
CA MET A 192 19.13 6.23 -0.75
C MET A 192 18.59 6.16 0.70
N VAL A 193 19.36 6.56 1.68
CA VAL A 193 18.94 6.59 3.09
C VAL A 193 17.76 7.50 3.29
N TYR A 194 17.86 8.75 2.81
CA TYR A 194 16.79 9.73 3.05
C TYR A 194 15.56 9.54 2.18
N ALA A 195 15.64 8.84 1.07
CA ALA A 195 14.46 8.39 0.36
C ALA A 195 13.62 7.42 1.21
N LEU A 196 14.26 6.44 1.86
CA LEU A 196 13.61 5.54 2.82
C LEU A 196 13.07 6.31 4.03
N VAL A 197 13.91 7.14 4.66
CA VAL A 197 13.54 7.89 5.88
C VAL A 197 12.37 8.85 5.60
N ASN A 198 12.47 9.68 4.56
CA ASN A 198 11.43 10.65 4.22
C ASN A 198 10.12 9.98 3.84
N THR A 199 10.17 8.87 3.08
CA THR A 199 8.96 8.08 2.75
C THR A 199 8.34 7.47 3.99
N LEU A 200 9.11 6.86 4.87
CA LEU A 200 8.58 6.17 6.05
C LEU A 200 8.09 7.14 7.13
N THR A 201 8.66 8.34 7.21
CA THR A 201 8.19 9.39 8.12
C THR A 201 6.93 10.11 7.64
N GLU A 202 6.42 9.81 6.43
CA GLU A 202 5.04 10.18 6.04
C GLU A 202 3.99 9.35 6.78
N LEU A 203 4.37 8.18 7.31
CA LEU A 203 3.47 7.36 8.09
C LEU A 203 3.13 8.03 9.42
N ARG A 204 1.84 8.08 9.74
CA ARG A 204 1.38 8.65 11.00
C ARG A 204 1.98 7.94 12.20
N GLY A 205 2.64 8.68 13.07
CA GLY A 205 3.28 8.16 14.28
C GLY A 205 4.72 7.70 14.09
N VAL A 206 5.29 7.88 12.89
CA VAL A 206 6.72 7.63 12.63
C VAL A 206 7.44 8.96 12.51
N SER A 207 8.41 9.22 13.39
CA SER A 207 9.25 10.41 13.36
C SER A 207 10.69 10.15 12.94
N GLY A 208 11.12 8.89 12.92
CA GLY A 208 12.45 8.50 12.52
C GLY A 208 12.56 7.02 12.20
N VAL A 209 13.67 6.63 11.61
CA VAL A 209 13.96 5.26 11.19
C VAL A 209 15.30 4.82 11.73
N CYS A 210 15.37 3.61 12.26
CA CYS A 210 16.61 2.95 12.65
C CYS A 210 16.79 1.68 11.82
N PHE A 211 17.99 1.52 11.25
CA PHE A 211 18.26 0.44 10.30
C PHE A 211 19.04 -0.70 10.96
N PHE A 212 18.66 -1.91 10.60
CA PHE A 212 19.36 -3.14 10.94
C PHE A 212 19.56 -3.95 9.65
N PHE A 213 20.62 -4.73 9.61
CA PHE A 213 20.94 -5.63 8.51
C PHE A 213 21.20 -7.03 9.08
N ALA A 214 20.31 -7.96 8.77
CA ALA A 214 20.29 -9.31 9.37
C ALA A 214 20.34 -9.27 10.92
N GLY A 215 19.60 -8.33 11.50
CA GLY A 215 19.48 -8.16 12.96
C GLY A 215 20.59 -7.35 13.63
N ALA A 216 21.60 -6.87 12.90
CA ALA A 216 22.70 -6.08 13.45
C ALA A 216 22.78 -4.69 12.81
N GLN A 217 23.22 -3.69 13.55
CA GLN A 217 23.59 -2.40 12.99
C GLN A 217 24.95 -2.51 12.30
N ARG A 218 25.17 -1.68 11.30
CA ARG A 218 26.45 -1.56 10.58
C ARG A 218 26.93 -0.11 10.67
N ASP A 219 28.23 0.08 10.81
CA ASP A 219 28.80 1.43 10.92
C ASP A 219 28.66 2.19 9.60
N THR A 220 28.97 1.55 8.49
CA THR A 220 28.87 2.13 7.14
C THR A 220 28.46 1.05 6.12
N LEU A 221 27.94 1.49 4.98
CA LEU A 221 27.74 0.62 3.80
C LEU A 221 28.62 1.10 2.64
N ALA A 222 28.31 2.22 2.00
CA ALA A 222 29.12 2.81 0.93
C ALA A 222 30.17 3.81 1.45
N GLY A 223 30.27 4.01 2.75
CA GLY A 223 31.36 4.71 3.41
C GLY A 223 31.13 6.20 3.69
N VAL A 224 29.97 6.76 3.37
CA VAL A 224 29.65 8.19 3.61
C VAL A 224 28.75 8.38 4.82
N ILE A 225 27.77 7.51 4.99
CA ILE A 225 26.80 7.61 6.07
C ILE A 225 27.20 6.72 7.24
N TYR A 226 27.13 7.27 8.45
CA TYR A 226 27.18 6.51 9.69
C TYR A 226 25.78 6.01 10.03
N TRP A 227 25.55 4.70 9.90
CA TRP A 227 24.24 4.08 9.96
C TRP A 227 23.68 3.82 11.37
N PRO A 228 24.48 3.67 12.42
CA PRO A 228 23.97 3.54 13.77
C PRO A 228 23.18 4.76 14.24
N GLY A 229 22.06 4.50 14.91
CA GLY A 229 21.20 5.53 15.46
C GLY A 229 19.88 5.70 14.72
N VAL A 230 19.23 6.81 14.99
CA VAL A 230 17.92 7.14 14.45
C VAL A 230 18.08 8.24 13.40
N PHE A 231 17.63 7.96 12.19
CA PHE A 231 17.55 8.95 11.13
C PHE A 231 16.22 9.68 11.22
N LEU A 232 16.27 10.99 11.27
CA LEU A 232 15.11 11.85 11.21
C LEU A 232 14.89 12.35 9.77
N ARG A 233 13.68 12.79 9.47
CA ARG A 233 13.33 13.39 8.17
C ARG A 233 14.30 14.53 7.85
N ASP A 234 14.80 14.55 6.63
CA ASP A 234 15.61 15.66 6.08
C ASP A 234 14.85 16.31 4.91
N GLY A 235 14.20 17.43 5.18
CA GLY A 235 13.53 18.22 4.16
C GLY A 235 14.48 19.09 3.33
N SER A 236 15.73 19.29 3.76
CA SER A 236 16.70 20.13 3.05
C SER A 236 17.22 19.50 1.76
N ILE A 237 17.09 18.17 1.65
CA ILE A 237 17.50 17.40 0.47
C ILE A 237 16.38 17.28 -0.58
N VAL A 238 15.18 17.77 -0.27
CA VAL A 238 13.98 17.67 -1.15
C VAL A 238 13.81 18.96 -1.94
N GLN A 239 13.62 18.83 -3.26
CA GLN A 239 13.25 19.92 -4.17
C GLN A 239 11.86 19.72 -4.74
#